data_56547fd49a3cb51ba121da9bdba96efe
#
_entry.id   56547fd49a3cb51ba121da9bdba96efe
#
_cell.length_a   1.000
_cell.length_b   1.000
_cell.length_c   1.000
_cell.angle_alpha   90.00
_cell.angle_beta   90.00
_cell.angle_gamma   90.00
#
_symmetry.space_group_name_H-M   'P 1'
#
loop_
_entity.id
_entity.type
_entity.pdbx_description
1 polymer ?
#
loop_
_entity_poly.entity_id
_entity_poly.type
_entity_poly.pdbx_seq_one_letter_code
_entity_poly.pdbx_strand_id
1 'polypeptide(L)'
;MTAKFQGGKNIAMKVPPHQHDATVRFYRDLLGLEQIGGPVGDAVGFKFGSNNLWIDKVPGMSQAELWLEIVTDDTTRAAKLLADAGISRCDDIEELGSGFDGFWISSPAAIIHLVDAKDGSWA
;
A
#
# COMPACT_ATOMS: atom_id res chain seq x y z
N MET A 1 -18.86 19.68 0.76
CA MET A 1 -17.89 19.08 1.70
C MET A 1 -16.95 18.18 0.96
N THR A 2 -15.69 18.29 1.27
CA THR A 2 -14.64 17.52 0.63
C THR A 2 -14.14 16.43 1.56
N ALA A 3 -13.57 15.37 0.98
CA ALA A 3 -12.86 14.38 1.74
C ALA A 3 -11.50 14.94 2.17
N LYS A 4 -11.01 14.50 3.32
CA LYS A 4 -9.67 14.82 3.79
C LYS A 4 -8.75 13.64 3.51
N PHE A 5 -7.50 13.94 3.19
CA PHE A 5 -6.50 12.93 2.88
C PHE A 5 -5.25 13.15 3.69
N GLN A 6 -4.60 12.05 4.04
CA GLN A 6 -3.23 12.11 4.57
C GLN A 6 -2.50 10.83 4.18
N GLY A 7 -1.17 10.88 4.20
CA GLY A 7 -0.37 9.70 3.93
C GLY A 7 -0.61 8.65 5.00
N GLY A 8 -0.74 7.39 4.57
CA GLY A 8 -0.87 6.28 5.49
C GLY A 8 0.48 5.77 5.97
N LYS A 9 0.45 4.79 6.88
CA LYS A 9 1.67 4.22 7.45
C LYS A 9 2.25 3.11 6.58
N ASN A 10 1.44 2.52 5.71
CA ASN A 10 1.85 1.33 4.99
C ASN A 10 2.42 1.65 3.63
N ILE A 11 3.58 1.05 3.34
CA ILE A 11 4.21 1.08 2.04
C ILE A 11 4.33 -0.37 1.61
N ALA A 12 3.81 -0.72 0.43
CA ALA A 12 3.97 -2.05 -0.10
C ALA A 12 5.02 -2.03 -1.20
N MET A 13 6.09 -2.79 -1.02
CA MET A 13 7.08 -3.00 -2.06
C MET A 13 6.77 -4.31 -2.75
N LYS A 14 6.24 -4.21 -3.96
CA LYS A 14 5.92 -5.39 -4.77
C LYS A 14 7.16 -5.80 -5.51
N VAL A 15 7.65 -7.02 -5.27
CA VAL A 15 8.91 -7.48 -5.89
C VAL A 15 8.70 -8.74 -6.71
N PRO A 16 9.48 -8.89 -7.79
CA PRO A 16 9.47 -10.14 -8.54
C PRO A 16 9.89 -11.32 -7.68
N PRO A 17 9.37 -12.53 -7.91
CA PRO A 17 9.71 -13.68 -7.10
C PRO A 17 11.21 -13.93 -6.97
N HIS A 18 11.98 -13.74 -8.04
CA HIS A 18 13.41 -14.02 -8.01
C HIS A 18 14.21 -13.01 -7.20
N GLN A 19 13.61 -11.90 -6.79
CA GLN A 19 14.29 -10.88 -5.98
C GLN A 19 13.78 -10.85 -4.54
N HIS A 20 12.73 -11.59 -4.22
CA HIS A 20 12.06 -11.48 -2.92
C HIS A 20 12.97 -11.85 -1.76
N ASP A 21 13.59 -13.02 -1.80
CA ASP A 21 14.42 -13.47 -0.68
C ASP A 21 15.61 -12.57 -0.42
N ALA A 22 16.28 -12.12 -1.48
CA ALA A 22 17.40 -11.20 -1.35
C ALA A 22 16.96 -9.86 -0.77
N THR A 23 15.78 -9.38 -1.15
CA THR A 23 15.24 -8.12 -0.63
C THR A 23 14.93 -8.24 0.86
N VAL A 24 14.30 -9.35 1.27
CA VAL A 24 14.01 -9.58 2.68
C VAL A 24 15.31 -9.64 3.49
N ARG A 25 16.30 -10.36 3.01
CA ARG A 25 17.60 -10.46 3.70
C ARG A 25 18.29 -9.10 3.82
N PHE A 26 18.16 -8.26 2.80
CA PHE A 26 18.72 -6.90 2.83
C PHE A 26 18.18 -6.11 4.02
N TYR A 27 16.86 -6.06 4.18
CA TYR A 27 16.26 -5.29 5.26
C TYR A 27 16.42 -5.95 6.62
N ARG A 28 16.30 -7.27 6.68
CA ARG A 28 16.35 -8.01 7.95
C ARG A 28 17.78 -8.21 8.46
N ASP A 29 18.66 -8.73 7.61
CA ASP A 29 19.97 -9.20 8.06
C ASP A 29 21.05 -8.12 7.89
N LEU A 30 21.06 -7.43 6.75
CA LEU A 30 22.09 -6.43 6.50
C LEU A 30 21.79 -5.15 7.25
N LEU A 31 20.57 -4.63 7.13
CA LEU A 31 20.19 -3.38 7.80
C LEU A 31 19.72 -3.60 9.24
N GLY A 32 19.27 -4.80 9.57
CA GLY A 32 18.83 -5.11 10.92
C GLY A 32 17.57 -4.41 11.35
N LEU A 33 16.66 -4.10 10.41
CA LEU A 33 15.42 -3.44 10.77
C LEU A 33 14.51 -4.38 11.55
N GLU A 34 13.72 -3.82 12.44
CA GLU A 34 12.76 -4.60 13.21
C GLU A 34 11.71 -5.20 12.28
N GLN A 35 11.63 -6.53 12.30
CA GLN A 35 10.67 -7.24 11.47
C GLN A 35 9.29 -7.21 12.12
N ILE A 36 8.29 -6.88 11.31
CA ILE A 36 6.90 -7.04 11.68
C ILE A 36 6.32 -8.09 10.73
N GLY A 37 5.43 -8.90 11.23
CA GLY A 37 4.83 -9.93 10.41
C GLY A 37 3.37 -9.99 10.67
N GLY A 38 2.62 -10.17 9.61
CA GLY A 38 1.25 -10.52 9.79
C GLY A 38 1.18 -11.95 10.31
N PRO A 39 0.26 -12.25 11.18
CA PRO A 39 0.05 -13.62 11.61
C PRO A 39 -0.57 -14.47 10.50
N VAL A 40 -0.90 -13.86 9.38
CA VAL A 40 -1.61 -14.51 8.29
C VAL A 40 -0.70 -14.58 7.08
N GLY A 41 -0.44 -15.80 6.60
CA GLY A 41 0.27 -16.04 5.36
C GLY A 41 1.73 -15.64 5.40
N ASP A 42 2.25 -15.29 4.24
CA ASP A 42 3.66 -15.04 4.02
C ASP A 42 4.03 -13.56 4.09
N ALA A 43 3.20 -12.75 4.74
CA ALA A 43 3.45 -11.31 4.82
C ALA A 43 4.73 -11.04 5.61
N VAL A 44 5.66 -10.34 4.98
CA VAL A 44 6.92 -9.93 5.60
C VAL A 44 6.98 -8.42 5.57
N GLY A 45 7.18 -7.83 6.73
CA GLY A 45 7.28 -6.38 6.83
C GLY A 45 8.36 -5.96 7.80
N PHE A 46 8.69 -4.68 7.74
CA PHE A 46 9.72 -4.09 8.58
C PHE A 46 9.29 -2.71 9.04
N LYS A 47 9.69 -2.34 10.25
CA LYS A 47 9.57 -0.95 10.70
C LYS A 47 10.52 -0.10 9.88
N PHE A 48 9.96 0.90 9.20
CA PHE A 48 10.75 1.82 8.38
C PHE A 48 10.46 3.25 8.84
N GLY A 49 11.12 3.63 9.93
CA GLY A 49 10.77 4.85 10.64
C GLY A 49 9.36 4.73 11.22
N SER A 50 8.51 5.70 10.94
CA SER A 50 7.12 5.65 11.36
C SER A 50 6.23 4.84 10.41
N ASN A 51 6.82 4.28 9.35
CA ASN A 51 6.08 3.52 8.35
C ASN A 51 6.27 2.02 8.55
N ASN A 52 5.36 1.26 7.96
CA ASN A 52 5.50 -0.19 7.84
C ASN A 52 5.81 -0.48 6.38
N LEU A 53 6.97 -1.10 6.14
CA LEU A 53 7.39 -1.47 4.79
C LEU A 53 7.13 -2.96 4.59
N TRP A 54 6.21 -3.27 3.71
CA TRP A 54 5.83 -4.64 3.40
C TRP A 54 6.53 -5.09 2.12
N ILE A 55 7.11 -6.29 2.14
CA ILE A 55 7.79 -6.86 0.98
C ILE A 55 6.92 -7.99 0.44
N ASP A 56 6.28 -7.72 -0.69
CA ASP A 56 5.32 -8.67 -1.27
C ASP A 56 5.91 -9.31 -2.52
N LYS A 57 5.79 -10.63 -2.60
CA LYS A 57 6.20 -11.39 -3.77
C LYS A 57 5.05 -11.38 -4.78
N VAL A 58 5.28 -10.82 -5.96
CA VAL A 58 4.24 -10.71 -6.99
C VAL A 58 4.70 -11.38 -8.27
N PRO A 59 4.12 -12.53 -8.63
CA PRO A 59 4.45 -13.20 -9.90
C PRO A 59 4.12 -12.30 -11.09
N GLY A 60 4.94 -12.36 -12.11
CA GLY A 60 4.71 -11.61 -13.33
C GLY A 60 5.32 -10.22 -13.35
N MET A 61 5.81 -9.74 -12.24
CA MET A 61 6.51 -8.45 -12.23
C MET A 61 7.94 -8.59 -12.70
N SER A 62 8.42 -7.63 -13.51
CA SER A 62 9.79 -7.62 -14.01
C SER A 62 10.70 -6.78 -13.11
N GLN A 63 10.15 -5.84 -12.37
CA GLN A 63 10.92 -5.04 -11.43
C GLN A 63 10.01 -4.59 -10.29
N ALA A 64 10.63 -4.17 -9.18
CA ALA A 64 9.90 -3.77 -8.00
C ALA A 64 9.13 -2.46 -8.21
N GLU A 65 8.00 -2.36 -7.53
CA GLU A 65 7.20 -1.15 -7.47
C GLU A 65 6.87 -0.82 -6.02
N LEU A 66 6.75 0.46 -5.73
CA LEU A 66 6.30 0.91 -4.42
C LEU A 66 4.85 1.40 -4.56
N TRP A 67 3.96 0.81 -3.76
CA TRP A 67 2.57 1.24 -3.67
C TRP A 67 2.38 1.91 -2.32
N LEU A 68 1.76 3.08 -2.32
CA LEU A 68 1.68 3.93 -1.13
C LEU A 68 0.24 4.06 -0.65
N GLU A 69 0.06 4.00 0.65
CA GLU A 69 -1.27 4.13 1.25
C GLU A 69 -1.63 5.60 1.45
N ILE A 70 -2.87 5.94 1.12
CA ILE A 70 -3.48 7.23 1.44
C ILE A 70 -4.71 6.92 2.29
N VAL A 71 -4.83 7.56 3.43
CA VAL A 71 -6.01 7.39 4.27
C VAL A 71 -6.93 8.60 4.13
N THR A 72 -8.22 8.35 4.24
CA THR A 72 -9.24 9.37 4.09
C THR A 72 -10.31 9.23 5.16
N ASP A 73 -10.97 10.33 5.48
CA ASP A 73 -12.08 10.33 6.43
C ASP A 73 -13.40 9.86 5.81
N ASP A 74 -13.48 9.80 4.48
CA ASP A 74 -14.72 9.42 3.79
C ASP A 74 -14.37 8.82 2.43
N THR A 75 -14.38 7.50 2.34
CA THR A 75 -13.98 6.80 1.12
C THR A 75 -14.95 7.06 -0.03
N THR A 76 -16.24 7.21 0.23
CA THR A 76 -17.22 7.49 -0.81
C THR A 76 -16.98 8.86 -1.45
N ARG A 77 -16.77 9.87 -0.62
CA ARG A 77 -16.48 11.22 -1.12
C ARG A 77 -15.11 11.29 -1.79
N ALA A 78 -14.13 10.58 -1.24
CA ALA A 78 -12.80 10.51 -1.82
C ALA A 78 -12.85 9.93 -3.22
N ALA A 79 -13.58 8.82 -3.40
CA ALA A 79 -13.72 8.19 -4.71
C ALA A 79 -14.33 9.15 -5.73
N LYS A 80 -15.38 9.87 -5.33
CA LYS A 80 -16.02 10.84 -6.22
C LYS A 80 -15.10 12.00 -6.56
N LEU A 81 -14.42 12.55 -5.57
CA LEU A 81 -13.51 13.68 -5.77
C LEU A 81 -12.40 13.32 -6.74
N LEU A 82 -11.79 12.14 -6.54
CA LEU A 82 -10.72 11.68 -7.40
C LEU A 82 -11.20 11.38 -8.82
N ALA A 83 -12.38 10.78 -8.95
CA ALA A 83 -12.96 10.53 -10.27
C ALA A 83 -13.25 11.83 -11.00
N ASP A 84 -13.82 12.82 -10.29
CA ASP A 84 -14.11 14.12 -10.88
C ASP A 84 -12.83 14.85 -11.33
N ALA A 85 -11.72 14.58 -10.67
CA ALA A 85 -10.42 15.13 -11.03
C ALA A 85 -9.71 14.36 -12.14
N GLY A 86 -10.32 13.31 -12.65
CA GLY A 86 -9.76 12.52 -13.74
C GLY A 86 -8.71 11.48 -13.30
N ILE A 87 -8.69 11.14 -12.02
CA ILE A 87 -7.76 10.12 -11.51
C ILE A 87 -8.30 8.73 -11.83
N SER A 88 -7.43 7.88 -12.39
CA SER A 88 -7.81 6.54 -12.81
C SER A 88 -7.97 5.60 -11.64
N ARG A 89 -9.07 4.86 -11.64
CA ARG A 89 -9.31 3.81 -10.67
C ARG A 89 -8.82 2.48 -11.25
N CYS A 90 -8.18 1.66 -10.40
CA CYS A 90 -7.58 0.41 -10.88
C CYS A 90 -7.80 -0.74 -9.89
N ASP A 91 -9.06 -0.95 -9.50
CA ASP A 91 -9.42 -1.94 -8.48
C ASP A 91 -9.04 -3.38 -8.84
N ASP A 92 -8.81 -3.66 -10.12
CA ASP A 92 -8.42 -4.99 -10.56
C ASP A 92 -6.97 -5.34 -10.27
N ILE A 93 -6.18 -4.36 -9.79
CA ILE A 93 -4.74 -4.59 -9.64
C ILE A 93 -4.43 -5.58 -8.52
N GLU A 94 -5.24 -5.59 -7.49
CA GLU A 94 -5.10 -6.54 -6.39
C GLU A 94 -6.44 -6.60 -5.65
N GLU A 95 -6.87 -7.81 -5.32
CA GLU A 95 -8.13 -7.99 -4.62
C GLU A 95 -8.00 -7.55 -3.17
N LEU A 96 -8.96 -6.73 -2.74
CA LEU A 96 -9.10 -6.33 -1.34
C LEU A 96 -10.08 -7.27 -0.66
N GLY A 97 -9.85 -7.53 0.62
CA GLY A 97 -10.69 -8.44 1.38
C GLY A 97 -12.15 -8.00 1.41
N SER A 98 -13.05 -8.95 1.58
CA SER A 98 -14.48 -8.68 1.70
C SER A 98 -14.74 -7.72 2.86
N GLY A 99 -15.50 -6.67 2.59
CA GLY A 99 -15.81 -5.65 3.59
C GLY A 99 -14.71 -4.62 3.82
N PHE A 100 -13.61 -4.72 3.08
CA PHE A 100 -12.55 -3.72 3.20
C PHE A 100 -13.01 -2.39 2.62
N ASP A 101 -12.87 -1.33 3.40
CA ASP A 101 -13.31 0.00 2.98
C ASP A 101 -12.14 0.76 2.34
N GLY A 102 -11.97 0.53 1.05
CA GLY A 102 -10.90 1.15 0.29
C GLY A 102 -10.96 0.82 -1.18
N PHE A 103 -10.07 1.43 -1.93
CA PHE A 103 -9.98 1.23 -3.38
C PHE A 103 -8.60 1.62 -3.87
N TRP A 104 -8.29 1.20 -5.10
CA TRP A 104 -7.00 1.46 -5.72
C TRP A 104 -7.09 2.56 -6.76
N ILE A 105 -6.08 3.41 -6.80
CA ILE A 105 -5.93 4.43 -7.85
C ILE A 105 -4.53 4.43 -8.40
N SER A 106 -4.38 4.97 -9.60
CA SER A 106 -3.08 5.28 -10.19
C SER A 106 -2.90 6.80 -10.20
N SER A 107 -1.83 7.27 -9.59
CA SER A 107 -1.54 8.70 -9.56
C SER A 107 -1.10 9.19 -10.94
N PRO A 108 -0.97 10.51 -11.14
CA PRO A 108 -0.48 11.03 -12.42
C PRO A 108 0.89 10.48 -12.83
N ALA A 109 1.71 10.09 -11.88
CA ALA A 109 3.01 9.47 -12.17
C ALA A 109 2.92 7.95 -12.29
N ALA A 110 1.71 7.41 -12.39
CA ALA A 110 1.45 5.97 -12.48
C ALA A 110 1.90 5.18 -11.26
N ILE A 111 1.92 5.81 -10.10
CA ILE A 111 2.17 5.11 -8.84
C ILE A 111 0.82 4.66 -8.27
N ILE A 112 0.76 3.40 -7.88
CA ILE A 112 -0.45 2.82 -7.31
C ILE A 112 -0.60 3.26 -5.86
N HIS A 113 -1.80 3.66 -5.49
CA HIS A 113 -2.13 4.00 -4.12
C HIS A 113 -3.36 3.22 -3.67
N LEU A 114 -3.29 2.72 -2.44
CA LEU A 114 -4.48 2.26 -1.74
C LEU A 114 -5.08 3.46 -1.02
N VAL A 115 -6.32 3.78 -1.34
CA VAL A 115 -7.06 4.82 -0.60
C VAL A 115 -8.01 4.10 0.33
N ASP A 116 -7.82 4.23 1.63
CA ASP A 116 -8.64 3.49 2.57
C ASP A 116 -9.09 4.38 3.73
N ALA A 117 -10.04 3.85 4.48
CA ALA A 117 -10.64 4.58 5.58
C ALA A 117 -9.64 4.72 6.72
N LYS A 118 -9.54 5.91 7.24
CA LYS A 118 -8.87 6.14 8.51
C LYS A 118 -9.71 5.50 9.61
N ASP A 119 -9.08 4.74 10.49
CA ASP A 119 -9.76 4.00 11.55
C ASP A 119 -10.21 4.88 12.72
N GLY A 120 -10.83 5.99 12.40
CA GLY A 120 -11.52 6.81 13.39
C GLY A 120 -10.68 7.84 14.09
N SER A 121 -9.38 7.91 13.88
CA SER A 121 -8.61 8.94 14.58
C SER A 121 -7.77 9.76 13.62
N TRP A 122 -8.35 10.82 13.13
CA TRP A 122 -7.60 11.84 12.44
C TRP A 122 -6.96 12.74 13.49
N ALA A 123 -5.80 12.39 13.87
CA ALA A 123 -5.04 13.21 14.79
C ALA A 123 -4.09 14.09 14.01
#